data_b593d1bb28b462c4cba72ebb6dd46737
#
_entry.id   b593d1bb28b462c4cba72ebb6dd46737
#
_cell.length_a   1.000
_cell.length_b   1.000
_cell.length_c   1.000
_cell.angle_alpha   90.00
_cell.angle_beta   90.00
_cell.angle_gamma   90.00
#
_symmetry.space_group_name_H-M   'P 1'
#
loop_
_entity.id
_entity.type
_entity.pdbx_description
1 polymer ?
#
loop_
_entity_poly.entity_id
_entity_poly.type
_entity_poly.pdbx_seq_one_letter_code
_entity_poly.pdbx_strand_id
1 'polypeptide(L)'
;MRSILAISVVASATPALAHRGQHLISGFAAGFGHPFTGPDHVLAMVSVGLFAAFLGRRATWTLPAGFIAMMLVGGALGMTGIGIPAVEAGIAASIIILGILIAWGRSWHPAAAMALASSFALFHGYAHGMEIPEGSGVLAYSVGFALASLALHLFGLATGTGLTKQSQALHISGVVVTLAGLWVAFG
;
A
#
# COMPACT_ATOMS: atom_id res chain seq x y z
N MET A 1 -73.46 10.38 7.44
CA MET A 1 -72.49 9.83 6.51
C MET A 1 -71.15 10.43 6.89
N ARG A 2 -70.28 9.61 7.39
CA ARG A 2 -69.04 10.04 8.09
C ARG A 2 -67.82 9.95 7.17
N SER A 3 -67.18 11.06 6.98
CA SER A 3 -65.92 11.18 6.21
C SER A 3 -64.74 10.64 7.04
N ILE A 4 -64.08 9.61 6.54
CA ILE A 4 -62.81 9.13 7.06
C ILE A 4 -61.72 9.78 6.20
N LEU A 5 -61.01 10.73 6.78
CA LEU A 5 -59.83 11.32 6.16
C LEU A 5 -58.62 10.47 6.53
N ALA A 6 -58.00 9.88 5.55
CA ALA A 6 -56.85 9.04 5.70
C ALA A 6 -55.59 9.90 6.01
N ILE A 7 -54.94 9.55 7.08
CA ILE A 7 -53.57 10.01 7.39
C ILE A 7 -52.62 9.04 6.72
N SER A 8 -51.96 9.50 5.68
CA SER A 8 -50.90 8.74 5.02
C SER A 8 -49.87 9.70 4.43
N VAL A 9 -49.01 10.27 5.25
CA VAL A 9 -47.71 10.80 4.80
C VAL A 9 -46.83 10.92 6.03
N VAL A 10 -45.93 10.00 6.25
CA VAL A 10 -44.56 10.20 6.71
C VAL A 10 -43.89 8.82 6.73
N ALA A 11 -43.28 8.42 5.64
CA ALA A 11 -42.28 7.34 5.65
C ALA A 11 -41.50 7.32 4.33
N SER A 12 -40.69 8.32 4.06
CA SER A 12 -39.83 8.23 2.88
C SER A 12 -38.58 9.13 2.94
N ALA A 13 -37.91 9.22 4.07
CA ALA A 13 -36.68 10.01 4.16
C ALA A 13 -35.47 9.29 4.75
N THR A 14 -35.48 7.97 4.92
CA THR A 14 -34.39 7.27 5.60
C THR A 14 -33.50 6.33 4.78
N PRO A 15 -33.71 6.03 3.48
CA PRO A 15 -32.81 5.10 2.76
C PRO A 15 -31.49 5.72 2.32
N ALA A 16 -31.43 7.01 2.01
CA ALA A 16 -30.26 7.60 1.37
C ALA A 16 -29.01 7.73 2.26
N LEU A 17 -29.19 7.90 3.57
CA LEU A 17 -28.06 8.02 4.50
C LEU A 17 -27.52 6.66 4.95
N ALA A 18 -28.37 5.65 5.04
CA ALA A 18 -27.95 4.28 5.38
C ALA A 18 -27.07 3.65 4.29
N HIS A 19 -27.39 3.89 3.01
CA HIS A 19 -26.55 3.40 1.91
C HIS A 19 -25.19 4.09 1.83
N ARG A 20 -25.10 5.40 2.11
CA ARG A 20 -23.80 6.09 2.14
C ARG A 20 -22.87 5.57 3.23
N GLY A 21 -23.40 5.26 4.40
CA GLY A 21 -22.61 4.69 5.50
C GLY A 21 -22.07 3.28 5.20
N GLN A 22 -22.87 2.44 4.57
CA GLN A 22 -22.45 1.10 4.15
C GLN A 22 -21.35 1.12 3.09
N HIS A 23 -21.44 2.01 2.10
CA HIS A 23 -20.41 2.16 1.07
C HIS A 23 -19.09 2.68 1.64
N LEU A 24 -19.10 3.57 2.62
CA LEU A 24 -17.90 4.07 3.27
C LEU A 24 -17.22 2.99 4.11
N ILE A 25 -17.99 2.22 4.90
CA ILE A 25 -17.43 1.14 5.72
C ILE A 25 -16.90 0.00 4.83
N SER A 26 -17.65 -0.39 3.80
CA SER A 26 -17.24 -1.43 2.87
C SER A 26 -16.00 -1.01 2.06
N GLY A 27 -15.94 0.25 1.62
CA GLY A 27 -14.79 0.80 0.90
C GLY A 27 -13.53 0.84 1.77
N PHE A 28 -13.63 1.30 3.01
CA PHE A 28 -12.51 1.29 3.95
C PHE A 28 -12.02 -0.14 4.23
N ALA A 29 -12.92 -1.07 4.55
CA ALA A 29 -12.55 -2.45 4.84
C ALA A 29 -11.94 -3.15 3.62
N ALA A 30 -12.48 -2.91 2.42
CA ALA A 30 -11.90 -3.41 1.18
C ALA A 30 -10.49 -2.85 0.96
N GLY A 31 -10.31 -1.52 1.10
CA GLY A 31 -9.00 -0.90 0.98
C GLY A 31 -8.00 -1.40 2.02
N PHE A 32 -8.43 -1.55 3.28
CA PHE A 32 -7.55 -2.05 4.34
C PHE A 32 -7.16 -3.53 4.15
N GLY A 33 -8.07 -4.35 3.68
CA GLY A 33 -7.81 -5.77 3.41
C GLY A 33 -6.96 -6.01 2.17
N HIS A 34 -7.08 -5.15 1.17
CA HIS A 34 -6.48 -5.34 -0.15
C HIS A 34 -4.96 -5.58 -0.14
N PRO A 35 -4.12 -4.81 0.58
CA PRO A 35 -2.68 -5.02 0.63
C PRO A 35 -2.23 -6.40 1.10
N PHE A 36 -3.07 -7.10 1.82
CA PHE A 36 -2.75 -8.44 2.34
C PHE A 36 -3.11 -9.57 1.37
N THR A 37 -3.78 -9.29 0.27
CA THR A 37 -4.22 -10.30 -0.70
C THR A 37 -3.14 -10.67 -1.72
N GLY A 38 -2.19 -9.75 -1.98
CA GLY A 38 -1.08 -9.97 -2.91
C GLY A 38 0.26 -10.15 -2.17
N PRO A 39 0.98 -11.27 -2.38
CA PRO A 39 2.28 -11.49 -1.75
C PRO A 39 3.33 -10.45 -2.18
N ASP A 40 3.26 -9.95 -3.39
CA ASP A 40 4.09 -8.90 -3.96
C ASP A 40 3.97 -7.60 -3.18
N HIS A 41 2.74 -7.18 -2.88
CA HIS A 41 2.49 -5.96 -2.10
C HIS A 41 3.00 -6.10 -0.66
N VAL A 42 2.68 -7.22 0.01
CA VAL A 42 3.18 -7.48 1.37
C VAL A 42 4.71 -7.44 1.41
N LEU A 43 5.36 -8.13 0.47
CA LEU A 43 6.82 -8.19 0.39
C LEU A 43 7.43 -6.81 0.12
N ALA A 44 6.87 -6.04 -0.80
CA ALA A 44 7.35 -4.69 -1.10
C ALA A 44 7.23 -3.76 0.10
N MET A 45 6.05 -3.71 0.77
CA MET A 45 5.84 -2.83 1.92
C MET A 45 6.75 -3.22 3.10
N VAL A 46 6.88 -4.50 3.41
CA VAL A 46 7.79 -4.98 4.46
C VAL A 46 9.25 -4.66 4.10
N SER A 47 9.63 -4.79 2.82
CA SER A 47 10.99 -4.47 2.35
C SER A 47 11.31 -2.99 2.48
N VAL A 48 10.37 -2.09 2.20
CA VAL A 48 10.53 -0.65 2.43
C VAL A 48 10.79 -0.37 3.92
N GLY A 49 10.05 -1.02 4.81
CA GLY A 49 10.26 -0.92 6.25
C GLY A 49 11.63 -1.44 6.70
N LEU A 50 12.07 -2.59 6.21
CA LEU A 50 13.39 -3.16 6.45
C LEU A 50 14.49 -2.21 5.94
N PHE A 51 14.33 -1.67 4.75
CA PHE A 51 15.28 -0.73 4.16
C PHE A 51 15.34 0.58 4.93
N ALA A 52 14.20 1.09 5.40
CA ALA A 52 14.15 2.25 6.28
C ALA A 52 14.90 2.01 7.61
N ALA A 53 14.77 0.81 8.20
CA ALA A 53 15.51 0.41 9.39
C ALA A 53 17.03 0.34 9.12
N PHE A 54 17.43 -0.23 7.99
CA PHE A 54 18.79 -0.34 7.56
C PHE A 54 19.47 1.04 7.41
N LEU A 55 18.80 1.98 6.75
CA LEU A 55 19.31 3.34 6.57
C LEU A 55 19.27 4.16 7.86
N GLY A 56 18.30 3.89 8.74
CA GLY A 56 18.15 4.55 10.03
C GLY A 56 17.89 6.06 9.94
N ARG A 57 18.02 6.74 11.10
CA ARG A 57 17.91 8.20 11.20
C ARG A 57 16.62 8.77 10.56
N ARG A 58 16.76 9.74 9.64
CA ARG A 58 15.62 10.37 8.96
C ARG A 58 14.89 9.39 8.03
N ALA A 59 15.60 8.43 7.41
CA ALA A 59 15.01 7.47 6.49
C ALA A 59 13.92 6.61 7.16
N THR A 60 14.01 6.37 8.46
CA THR A 60 13.03 5.63 9.25
C THR A 60 11.58 6.08 9.02
N TRP A 61 11.39 7.39 8.88
CA TRP A 61 10.05 7.97 8.70
C TRP A 61 9.80 8.50 7.29
N THR A 62 10.86 9.05 6.67
CA THR A 62 10.69 9.68 5.36
C THR A 62 10.49 8.66 4.26
N LEU A 63 11.10 7.46 4.34
CA LEU A 63 10.91 6.42 3.34
C LEU A 63 9.46 5.90 3.32
N PRO A 64 8.88 5.40 4.43
CA PRO A 64 7.49 4.97 4.47
C PRO A 64 6.51 6.07 4.06
N ALA A 65 6.70 7.28 4.57
CA ALA A 65 5.81 8.40 4.25
C ALA A 65 5.87 8.78 2.75
N GLY A 66 7.07 8.87 2.18
CA GLY A 66 7.27 9.18 0.76
C GLY A 66 6.73 8.07 -0.15
N PHE A 67 6.91 6.80 0.25
CA PHE A 67 6.35 5.67 -0.48
C PHE A 67 4.82 5.75 -0.53
N ILE A 68 4.15 5.93 0.62
CA ILE A 68 2.69 6.04 0.69
C ILE A 68 2.20 7.25 -0.14
N ALA A 69 2.86 8.41 -0.03
CA ALA A 69 2.48 9.58 -0.79
C ALA A 69 2.54 9.34 -2.30
N MET A 70 3.64 8.74 -2.80
CA MET A 70 3.77 8.41 -4.23
C MET A 70 2.85 7.28 -4.67
N MET A 71 2.56 6.33 -3.80
CA MET A 71 1.58 5.28 -4.05
C MET A 71 0.16 5.86 -4.23
N LEU A 72 -0.23 6.86 -3.44
CA LEU A 72 -1.50 7.56 -3.64
C LEU A 72 -1.52 8.34 -4.97
N VAL A 73 -0.41 8.93 -5.37
CA VAL A 73 -0.26 9.57 -6.71
C VAL A 73 -0.41 8.52 -7.81
N GLY A 74 0.28 7.38 -7.67
CA GLY A 74 0.14 6.26 -8.60
C GLY A 74 -1.29 5.76 -8.71
N GLY A 75 -1.98 5.62 -7.57
CA GLY A 75 -3.39 5.25 -7.50
C GLY A 75 -4.30 6.22 -8.25
N ALA A 76 -4.07 7.52 -8.06
CA ALA A 76 -4.79 8.55 -8.81
C ALA A 76 -4.56 8.44 -10.34
N LEU A 77 -3.33 8.12 -10.76
CA LEU A 77 -3.03 7.87 -12.18
C LEU A 77 -3.72 6.60 -12.69
N GLY A 78 -3.72 5.50 -11.92
CA GLY A 78 -4.40 4.26 -12.29
C GLY A 78 -5.88 4.46 -12.57
N MET A 79 -6.55 5.29 -11.78
CA MET A 79 -7.96 5.65 -11.99
C MET A 79 -8.23 6.42 -13.28
N THR A 80 -7.23 7.05 -13.90
CA THR A 80 -7.42 7.79 -15.17
C THR A 80 -7.56 6.88 -16.39
N GLY A 81 -7.20 5.59 -16.27
CA GLY A 81 -7.17 4.65 -17.39
C GLY A 81 -6.02 4.86 -18.38
N ILE A 82 -5.08 5.78 -18.10
CA ILE A 82 -3.89 5.99 -18.92
C ILE A 82 -2.94 4.80 -18.69
N GLY A 83 -2.70 3.97 -19.70
CA GLY A 83 -1.86 2.78 -19.57
C GLY A 83 -0.39 3.12 -19.27
N ILE A 84 0.16 2.55 -18.19
CA ILE A 84 1.60 2.56 -17.92
C ILE A 84 2.16 1.19 -18.32
N PRO A 85 3.23 1.12 -19.14
CA PRO A 85 3.80 -0.17 -19.53
C PRO A 85 4.57 -0.82 -18.37
N ALA A 86 4.65 -2.15 -18.39
CA ALA A 86 5.50 -2.95 -17.49
C ALA A 86 5.25 -2.76 -15.99
N VAL A 87 4.00 -2.54 -15.57
CA VAL A 87 3.63 -2.33 -14.16
C VAL A 87 4.06 -3.52 -13.30
N GLU A 88 3.69 -4.73 -13.69
CA GLU A 88 4.06 -5.97 -12.99
C GLU A 88 5.58 -6.14 -12.86
N ALA A 89 6.33 -5.82 -13.93
CA ALA A 89 7.79 -5.86 -13.89
C ALA A 89 8.35 -4.81 -12.91
N GLY A 90 7.74 -3.62 -12.83
CA GLY A 90 8.09 -2.56 -11.87
C GLY A 90 7.83 -2.99 -10.43
N ILE A 91 6.72 -3.68 -10.17
CA ILE A 91 6.36 -4.24 -8.87
C ILE A 91 7.38 -5.31 -8.46
N ALA A 92 7.62 -6.30 -9.29
CA ALA A 92 8.60 -7.36 -9.02
C ALA A 92 10.01 -6.80 -8.83
N ALA A 93 10.44 -5.86 -9.68
CA ALA A 93 11.72 -5.19 -9.57
C ALA A 93 11.89 -4.45 -8.23
N SER A 94 10.81 -3.88 -7.69
CA SER A 94 10.86 -3.20 -6.39
C SER A 94 11.31 -4.14 -5.26
N ILE A 95 10.76 -5.34 -5.20
CA ILE A 95 11.08 -6.34 -4.19
C ILE A 95 12.52 -6.82 -4.36
N ILE A 96 12.89 -7.19 -5.59
CA ILE A 96 14.22 -7.69 -5.91
C ILE A 96 15.30 -6.66 -5.58
N ILE A 97 15.13 -5.42 -6.03
CA ILE A 97 16.12 -4.37 -5.87
C ILE A 97 16.23 -3.96 -4.40
N LEU A 98 15.12 -3.76 -3.69
CA LEU A 98 15.15 -3.46 -2.25
C LEU A 98 15.83 -4.58 -1.48
N GLY A 99 15.54 -5.85 -1.79
CA GLY A 99 16.20 -7.00 -1.21
C GLY A 99 17.72 -7.00 -1.43
N ILE A 100 18.17 -6.76 -2.68
CA ILE A 100 19.60 -6.65 -3.01
C ILE A 100 20.26 -5.52 -2.23
N LEU A 101 19.62 -4.36 -2.11
CA LEU A 101 20.19 -3.22 -1.39
C LEU A 101 20.38 -3.50 0.11
N ILE A 102 19.42 -4.19 0.73
CA ILE A 102 19.51 -4.62 2.12
C ILE A 102 20.60 -5.68 2.26
N ALA A 103 20.65 -6.67 1.36
CA ALA A 103 21.66 -7.74 1.36
C ALA A 103 23.07 -7.21 1.13
N TRP A 104 23.23 -6.20 0.28
CA TRP A 104 24.55 -5.59 0.00
C TRP A 104 25.10 -4.81 1.19
N GLY A 105 24.22 -4.27 2.04
CA GLY A 105 24.64 -3.59 3.27
C GLY A 105 25.37 -2.27 3.09
N ARG A 106 25.37 -1.67 1.88
CA ARG A 106 26.00 -0.36 1.66
C ARG A 106 25.08 0.78 2.05
N SER A 107 25.63 1.78 2.72
CA SER A 107 24.94 3.03 2.99
C SER A 107 24.59 3.76 1.70
N TRP A 108 23.36 4.23 1.60
CA TRP A 108 22.87 5.02 0.48
C TRP A 108 22.59 6.45 0.94
N HIS A 109 22.77 7.39 0.02
CA HIS A 109 22.34 8.75 0.29
C HIS A 109 20.79 8.76 0.46
N PRO A 110 20.23 9.36 1.52
CA PRO A 110 18.79 9.29 1.80
C PRO A 110 17.91 9.76 0.66
N ALA A 111 18.34 10.80 -0.08
CA ALA A 111 17.59 11.29 -1.23
C ALA A 111 17.55 10.29 -2.38
N ALA A 112 18.65 9.54 -2.64
CA ALA A 112 18.69 8.52 -3.67
C ALA A 112 17.80 7.32 -3.30
N ALA A 113 17.84 6.90 -2.03
CA ALA A 113 16.97 5.84 -1.51
C ALA A 113 15.49 6.24 -1.61
N MET A 114 15.16 7.50 -1.28
CA MET A 114 13.82 8.05 -1.40
C MET A 114 13.34 8.09 -2.85
N ALA A 115 14.15 8.61 -3.77
CA ALA A 115 13.81 8.69 -5.19
C ALA A 115 13.53 7.29 -5.77
N LEU A 116 14.37 6.30 -5.45
CA LEU A 116 14.20 4.92 -5.89
C LEU A 116 12.92 4.30 -5.31
N ALA A 117 12.71 4.40 -4.00
CA ALA A 117 11.51 3.84 -3.36
C ALA A 117 10.23 4.52 -3.89
N SER A 118 10.26 5.84 -4.10
CA SER A 118 9.13 6.59 -4.66
C SER A 118 8.81 6.20 -6.10
N SER A 119 9.82 5.89 -6.93
CA SER A 119 9.57 5.41 -8.29
C SER A 119 8.85 4.05 -8.29
N PHE A 120 9.21 3.16 -7.39
CA PHE A 120 8.50 1.88 -7.22
C PHE A 120 7.09 2.06 -6.66
N ALA A 121 6.91 2.98 -5.72
CA ALA A 121 5.60 3.30 -5.15
C ALA A 121 4.58 3.71 -6.21
N LEU A 122 5.04 4.39 -7.27
CA LEU A 122 4.18 4.78 -8.39
C LEU A 122 3.56 3.56 -9.08
N PHE A 123 4.34 2.51 -9.35
CA PHE A 123 3.85 1.27 -9.97
C PHE A 123 2.85 0.54 -9.07
N HIS A 124 3.17 0.38 -7.78
CA HIS A 124 2.26 -0.23 -6.80
C HIS A 124 0.94 0.54 -6.71
N GLY A 125 1.02 1.86 -6.58
CA GLY A 125 -0.16 2.70 -6.53
C GLY A 125 -1.00 2.61 -7.79
N TYR A 126 -0.36 2.65 -8.96
CA TYR A 126 -1.03 2.56 -10.25
C TYR A 126 -1.82 1.25 -10.40
N ALA A 127 -1.20 0.10 -10.10
CA ALA A 127 -1.87 -1.19 -10.14
C ALA A 127 -3.14 -1.18 -9.26
N HIS A 128 -3.00 -0.78 -8.00
CA HIS A 128 -4.12 -0.78 -7.06
C HIS A 128 -5.18 0.29 -7.36
N GLY A 129 -4.80 1.40 -8.00
CA GLY A 129 -5.76 2.40 -8.48
C GLY A 129 -6.69 1.87 -9.57
N MET A 130 -6.20 0.93 -10.38
CA MET A 130 -7.01 0.24 -11.39
C MET A 130 -7.97 -0.81 -10.80
N GLU A 131 -7.68 -1.31 -9.61
CA GLU A 131 -8.41 -2.40 -8.94
C GLU A 131 -9.45 -1.92 -7.92
N ILE A 132 -9.65 -0.60 -7.79
CA ILE A 132 -10.65 -0.06 -6.85
C ILE A 132 -12.03 -0.55 -7.25
N PRO A 133 -12.76 -1.30 -6.37
CA PRO A 133 -14.06 -1.84 -6.73
C PRO A 133 -15.09 -0.73 -6.98
N GLU A 134 -15.92 -0.92 -7.99
CA GLU A 134 -17.00 0.02 -8.29
C GLU A 134 -17.91 0.23 -7.07
N GLY A 135 -18.24 1.47 -6.78
CA GLY A 135 -19.11 1.83 -5.66
C GLY A 135 -18.45 1.84 -4.28
N SER A 136 -17.15 1.49 -4.16
CA SER A 136 -16.46 1.41 -2.87
C SER A 136 -16.04 2.75 -2.28
N GLY A 137 -16.37 3.87 -2.82
CA GLY A 137 -15.97 5.18 -2.28
C GLY A 137 -14.43 5.34 -2.26
N VAL A 138 -13.89 5.92 -3.32
CA VAL A 138 -12.43 6.04 -3.56
C VAL A 138 -11.65 6.55 -2.35
N LEU A 139 -12.16 7.58 -1.65
CA LEU A 139 -11.47 8.13 -0.49
C LEU A 139 -11.38 7.13 0.66
N ALA A 140 -12.48 6.43 0.98
CA ALA A 140 -12.50 5.45 2.06
C ALA A 140 -11.57 4.27 1.75
N TYR A 141 -11.59 3.78 0.52
CA TYR A 141 -10.67 2.76 0.04
C TYR A 141 -9.21 3.21 0.18
N SER A 142 -8.87 4.39 -0.35
CA SER A 142 -7.50 4.92 -0.31
C SER A 142 -6.98 5.11 1.12
N VAL A 143 -7.82 5.55 2.06
CA VAL A 143 -7.45 5.68 3.47
C VAL A 143 -7.19 4.30 4.09
N GLY A 144 -8.08 3.33 3.86
CA GLY A 144 -7.88 1.95 4.35
C GLY A 144 -6.58 1.35 3.79
N PHE A 145 -6.37 1.46 2.51
CA PHE A 145 -5.18 0.99 1.79
C PHE A 145 -3.89 1.63 2.32
N ALA A 146 -3.87 2.95 2.50
CA ALA A 146 -2.71 3.66 3.03
C ALA A 146 -2.38 3.25 4.49
N LEU A 147 -3.40 3.04 5.33
CA LEU A 147 -3.21 2.59 6.71
C LEU A 147 -2.70 1.15 6.78
N ALA A 148 -3.20 0.25 5.94
CA ALA A 148 -2.69 -1.12 5.85
C ALA A 148 -1.24 -1.15 5.36
N SER A 149 -0.92 -0.39 4.31
CA SER A 149 0.46 -0.25 3.80
C SER A 149 1.39 0.33 4.86
N LEU A 150 0.94 1.34 5.62
CA LEU A 150 1.69 1.87 6.77
C LEU A 150 1.94 0.79 7.82
N ALA A 151 0.95 -0.01 8.16
CA ALA A 151 1.11 -1.11 9.12
C ALA A 151 2.17 -2.11 8.67
N LEU A 152 2.20 -2.48 7.38
CA LEU A 152 3.22 -3.34 6.80
C LEU A 152 4.61 -2.69 6.80
N HIS A 153 4.72 -1.39 6.51
CA HIS A 153 5.97 -0.65 6.64
C HIS A 153 6.47 -0.66 8.09
N LEU A 154 5.58 -0.41 9.06
CA LEU A 154 5.93 -0.41 10.49
C LEU A 154 6.34 -1.81 10.96
N PHE A 155 5.70 -2.87 10.47
CA PHE A 155 6.11 -4.23 10.73
C PHE A 155 7.53 -4.51 10.21
N GLY A 156 7.81 -4.14 8.95
CA GLY A 156 9.16 -4.26 8.36
C GLY A 156 10.20 -3.43 9.12
N LEU A 157 9.86 -2.20 9.51
CA LEU A 157 10.70 -1.31 10.30
C LEU A 157 11.01 -1.90 11.68
N ALA A 158 10.01 -2.40 12.40
CA ALA A 158 10.17 -3.02 13.71
C ALA A 158 11.07 -4.27 13.63
N THR A 159 10.82 -5.13 12.64
CA THR A 159 11.66 -6.30 12.35
C THR A 159 13.08 -5.89 12.03
N GLY A 160 13.26 -4.95 11.10
CA GLY A 160 14.58 -4.44 10.70
C GLY A 160 15.36 -3.82 11.86
N THR A 161 14.71 -3.01 12.71
CA THR A 161 15.38 -2.42 13.88
C THR A 161 15.80 -3.47 14.91
N GLY A 162 15.04 -4.56 15.06
CA GLY A 162 15.45 -5.72 15.84
C GLY A 162 16.70 -6.41 15.26
N LEU A 163 16.76 -6.54 13.94
CA LEU A 163 17.83 -7.19 13.21
C LEU A 163 19.10 -6.33 13.08
N THR A 164 19.02 -4.99 13.17
CA THR A 164 20.20 -4.11 13.05
C THR A 164 21.26 -4.37 14.12
N LYS A 165 20.86 -4.92 15.26
CA LYS A 165 21.80 -5.38 16.30
C LYS A 165 22.60 -6.61 15.87
N GLN A 166 22.16 -7.32 14.85
CA GLN A 166 22.75 -8.49 14.25
C GLN A 166 22.89 -8.24 12.73
N SER A 167 23.92 -7.53 12.32
CA SER A 167 24.09 -7.10 10.92
C SER A 167 23.95 -8.23 9.91
N GLN A 168 24.44 -9.42 10.25
CA GLN A 168 24.32 -10.61 9.40
C GLN A 168 22.87 -11.03 9.19
N ALA A 169 22.02 -10.99 10.22
CA ALA A 169 20.62 -11.36 10.09
C ALA A 169 19.85 -10.37 9.20
N LEU A 170 20.20 -9.09 9.26
CA LEU A 170 19.62 -8.08 8.38
C LEU A 170 20.02 -8.32 6.90
N HIS A 171 21.30 -8.64 6.64
CA HIS A 171 21.73 -8.97 5.27
C HIS A 171 21.05 -10.25 4.74
N ILE A 172 20.89 -11.26 5.58
CA ILE A 172 20.16 -12.49 5.24
C ILE A 172 18.70 -12.17 4.90
N SER A 173 18.05 -11.27 5.66
CA SER A 173 16.68 -10.86 5.34
C SER A 173 16.59 -10.23 3.95
N GLY A 174 17.59 -9.45 3.53
CA GLY A 174 17.69 -8.92 2.18
C GLY A 174 17.79 -10.00 1.10
N VAL A 175 18.59 -11.06 1.36
CA VAL A 175 18.66 -12.21 0.44
C VAL A 175 17.32 -12.92 0.33
N VAL A 176 16.64 -13.15 1.46
CA VAL A 176 15.30 -13.78 1.48
C VAL A 176 14.29 -12.96 0.68
N VAL A 177 14.28 -11.64 0.87
CA VAL A 177 13.42 -10.72 0.12
C VAL A 177 13.73 -10.79 -1.38
N THR A 178 15.02 -10.81 -1.77
CA THR A 178 15.42 -10.92 -3.18
C THR A 178 14.89 -12.22 -3.81
N LEU A 179 15.08 -13.36 -3.13
CA LEU A 179 14.61 -14.65 -3.61
C LEU A 179 13.08 -14.70 -3.71
N ALA A 180 12.37 -14.12 -2.73
CA ALA A 180 10.92 -14.00 -2.79
C ALA A 180 10.46 -13.12 -3.96
N GLY A 181 11.16 -12.01 -4.24
CA GLY A 181 10.90 -11.17 -5.41
C GLY A 181 11.13 -11.88 -6.74
N LEU A 182 12.17 -12.71 -6.82
CA LEU A 182 12.42 -13.55 -8.00
C LEU A 182 11.31 -14.59 -8.18
N TRP A 183 10.84 -15.18 -7.10
CA TRP A 183 9.71 -16.10 -7.15
C TRP A 183 8.42 -15.39 -7.62
N VAL A 184 8.14 -14.18 -7.16
CA VAL A 184 7.01 -13.37 -7.64
C VAL A 184 7.14 -13.04 -9.12
N ALA A 185 8.36 -12.80 -9.63
CA ALA A 185 8.59 -12.43 -11.02
C ALA A 185 8.50 -13.60 -12.01
N PHE A 186 8.82 -14.84 -11.58
CA PHE A 186 9.04 -15.98 -12.47
C PHE A 186 8.35 -17.29 -12.04
N GLY A 187 7.73 -17.32 -10.85
CA GLY A 187 6.98 -18.45 -10.30
C GLY A 187 5.53 -18.39 -10.65
#